data_e3d29a77af1c18408bb370312ea0ef50
#
_entry.id   e3d29a77af1c18408bb370312ea0ef50
#
_cell.length_a   1.000
_cell.length_b   1.000
_cell.length_c   1.000
_cell.angle_alpha   90.00
_cell.angle_beta   90.00
_cell.angle_gamma   90.00
#
_symmetry.space_group_name_H-M   'P 1'
#
loop_
_entity.id
_entity.type
_entity.pdbx_description
1 polymer ?
#
loop_
_entity_poly.entity_id
_entity_poly.type
_entity_poly.pdbx_seq_one_letter_code
_entity_poly.pdbx_strand_id
1 'polypeptide(L)'
;MIPRLYIEDALSAGATVAADERALHYLRNVMRRAPGDPLVLFNGRDGEFEAEIASLDKRKGALKVARLRRAQDSVPDLVLCFAPLKKDAIDFLVEKATELGVAAFQPVMTRRTAASRLNLERLRANAIEAAEQTERLTIPEVRAPISFDTLVSSWEPARHIILCAEAGPALPIADALKALTFDVSPPNTWAIFCGPEGGFHVSELDRLRTLPFVTPVGLGPRILRADTAALTALSVFQAILGDGTLRPPHPMMPIGARIDTGAEGGE
;
A
#
# COMPACT_ATOMS: atom_id res chain seq x y z
N MET A 1 -17.00 -11.67 -13.05
CA MET A 1 -16.21 -11.13 -11.90
C MET A 1 -17.12 -10.19 -11.13
N ILE A 2 -17.12 -10.26 -9.80
CA ILE A 2 -17.90 -9.37 -8.92
C ILE A 2 -17.04 -8.13 -8.65
N PRO A 3 -17.57 -6.91 -8.87
CA PRO A 3 -16.82 -5.69 -8.61
C PRO A 3 -16.45 -5.56 -7.13
N ARG A 4 -15.25 -5.11 -6.85
CA ARG A 4 -14.77 -4.76 -5.51
C ARG A 4 -14.39 -3.29 -5.50
N LEU A 5 -14.99 -2.49 -4.62
CA LEU A 5 -14.88 -1.03 -4.63
C LEU A 5 -14.53 -0.49 -3.26
N TYR A 6 -13.64 0.48 -3.26
CA TYR A 6 -13.36 1.33 -2.11
C TYR A 6 -14.41 2.44 -2.00
N ILE A 7 -14.94 2.63 -0.80
CA ILE A 7 -15.90 3.70 -0.45
C ILE A 7 -15.39 4.43 0.80
N GLU A 8 -15.47 5.74 0.82
CA GLU A 8 -15.02 6.52 2.00
C GLU A 8 -16.01 6.47 3.17
N ASP A 9 -17.29 6.26 2.88
CA ASP A 9 -18.36 6.20 3.89
C ASP A 9 -18.15 5.05 4.88
N ALA A 10 -18.72 5.19 6.07
CA ALA A 10 -18.74 4.13 7.07
C ALA A 10 -19.59 2.95 6.57
N LEU A 11 -19.06 1.73 6.74
CA LEU A 11 -19.72 0.51 6.32
C LEU A 11 -20.24 -0.27 7.53
N SER A 12 -21.53 -0.61 7.48
CA SER A 12 -22.16 -1.50 8.45
C SER A 12 -23.31 -2.27 7.80
N ALA A 13 -23.59 -3.47 8.28
CA ALA A 13 -24.66 -4.29 7.73
C ALA A 13 -26.00 -3.55 7.80
N GLY A 14 -26.74 -3.56 6.69
CA GLY A 14 -28.03 -2.86 6.54
C GLY A 14 -27.92 -1.39 6.13
N ALA A 15 -26.75 -0.79 6.16
CA ALA A 15 -26.54 0.59 5.71
C ALA A 15 -26.74 0.74 4.20
N THR A 16 -27.05 1.96 3.76
CA THR A 16 -27.02 2.34 2.35
C THR A 16 -26.04 3.49 2.18
N VAL A 17 -25.06 3.32 1.30
CA VAL A 17 -24.03 4.32 1.00
C VAL A 17 -24.18 4.82 -0.44
N ALA A 18 -23.74 6.05 -0.68
CA ALA A 18 -23.76 6.61 -2.02
C ALA A 18 -22.61 6.08 -2.87
N ALA A 19 -22.88 5.79 -4.14
CA ALA A 19 -21.82 5.58 -5.12
C ALA A 19 -21.27 6.95 -5.54
N ASP A 20 -19.97 7.19 -5.35
CA ASP A 20 -19.29 8.38 -5.84
C ASP A 20 -19.20 8.38 -7.39
N GLU A 21 -18.69 9.46 -7.96
CA GLU A 21 -18.59 9.61 -9.42
C GLU A 21 -17.72 8.51 -10.06
N ARG A 22 -16.63 8.11 -9.39
CA ARG A 22 -15.71 7.05 -9.82
C ARG A 22 -16.42 5.69 -9.83
N ALA A 23 -17.10 5.35 -8.72
CA ALA A 23 -17.85 4.11 -8.59
C ALA A 23 -19.01 4.05 -9.61
N LEU A 24 -19.75 5.16 -9.80
CA LEU A 24 -20.80 5.25 -10.82
C LEU A 24 -20.28 5.00 -12.22
N HIS A 25 -19.19 5.67 -12.60
CA HIS A 25 -18.56 5.47 -13.90
C HIS A 25 -18.12 4.02 -14.10
N TYR A 26 -17.44 3.46 -13.12
CA TYR A 26 -16.92 2.09 -13.17
C TYR A 26 -18.06 1.06 -13.29
N LEU A 27 -19.05 1.13 -12.40
CA LEU A 27 -20.16 0.17 -12.40
C LEU A 27 -20.98 0.23 -13.69
N ARG A 28 -21.30 1.43 -14.19
CA ARG A 28 -22.14 1.58 -15.37
C ARG A 28 -21.41 1.39 -16.69
N ASN A 29 -20.27 2.09 -16.86
CA ASN A 29 -19.64 2.23 -18.18
C ASN A 29 -18.60 1.13 -18.42
N VAL A 30 -17.90 0.68 -17.38
CA VAL A 30 -16.88 -0.37 -17.50
C VAL A 30 -17.51 -1.73 -17.26
N MET A 31 -18.14 -1.94 -16.09
CA MET A 31 -18.67 -3.24 -15.69
C MET A 31 -20.10 -3.51 -16.17
N ARG A 32 -20.80 -2.49 -16.67
CA ARG A 32 -22.19 -2.56 -17.22
C ARG A 32 -23.15 -3.24 -16.26
N ARG A 33 -23.09 -2.85 -14.98
CA ARG A 33 -23.93 -3.39 -13.92
C ARG A 33 -25.29 -2.71 -13.84
N ALA A 34 -26.24 -3.39 -13.19
CA ALA A 34 -27.62 -2.94 -13.01
C ALA A 34 -28.03 -3.04 -11.52
N PRO A 35 -29.12 -2.37 -11.11
CA PRO A 35 -29.73 -2.59 -9.80
C PRO A 35 -30.01 -4.08 -9.55
N GLY A 36 -29.70 -4.56 -8.33
CA GLY A 36 -29.74 -5.97 -7.93
C GLY A 36 -28.42 -6.73 -8.14
N ASP A 37 -27.46 -6.19 -8.91
CA ASP A 37 -26.18 -6.86 -9.09
C ASP A 37 -25.34 -6.82 -7.81
N PRO A 38 -24.64 -7.93 -7.48
CA PRO A 38 -23.77 -8.00 -6.30
C PRO A 38 -22.45 -7.28 -6.54
N LEU A 39 -21.91 -6.71 -5.44
CA LEU A 39 -20.57 -6.14 -5.37
C LEU A 39 -19.99 -6.33 -3.97
N VAL A 40 -18.71 -5.99 -3.83
CA VAL A 40 -18.00 -6.00 -2.56
C VAL A 40 -17.55 -4.58 -2.26
N LEU A 41 -17.72 -4.12 -1.01
CA LEU A 41 -17.31 -2.81 -0.53
C LEU A 41 -16.30 -2.94 0.60
N PHE A 42 -15.33 -2.03 0.64
CA PHE A 42 -14.39 -1.86 1.74
C PHE A 42 -13.98 -0.40 1.88
N ASN A 43 -13.47 -0.01 3.06
CA ASN A 43 -13.09 1.39 3.32
C ASN A 43 -11.79 1.56 4.11
N GLY A 44 -11.05 0.49 4.34
CA GLY A 44 -9.77 0.54 5.05
C GLY A 44 -9.87 0.57 6.58
N ARG A 45 -11.07 0.48 7.17
CA ARG A 45 -11.29 0.53 8.63
C ARG A 45 -12.37 -0.40 9.16
N ASP A 46 -13.45 -0.61 8.40
CA ASP A 46 -14.62 -1.35 8.89
C ASP A 46 -14.61 -2.82 8.40
N GLY A 47 -13.66 -3.16 7.51
CA GLY A 47 -13.57 -4.46 6.87
C GLY A 47 -14.18 -4.47 5.47
N GLU A 48 -14.45 -5.66 4.97
CA GLU A 48 -15.02 -5.91 3.65
C GLU A 48 -16.43 -6.47 3.77
N PHE A 49 -17.35 -5.91 2.99
CA PHE A 49 -18.77 -6.24 3.05
C PHE A 49 -19.29 -6.72 1.69
N GLU A 50 -20.17 -7.70 1.71
CA GLU A 50 -21.06 -7.96 0.59
C GLU A 50 -22.07 -6.82 0.49
N ALA A 51 -22.40 -6.45 -0.74
CA ALA A 51 -23.36 -5.39 -1.03
C ALA A 51 -24.11 -5.68 -2.34
N GLU A 52 -25.19 -4.95 -2.57
CA GLU A 52 -25.94 -4.94 -3.81
C GLU A 52 -26.14 -3.52 -4.33
N ILE A 53 -26.25 -3.36 -5.62
CA ILE A 53 -26.60 -2.08 -6.25
C ILE A 53 -28.09 -1.86 -6.02
N ALA A 54 -28.44 -0.93 -5.13
CA ALA A 54 -29.84 -0.58 -4.87
C ALA A 54 -30.43 0.30 -5.98
N SER A 55 -29.63 1.26 -6.49
CA SER A 55 -29.99 2.09 -7.64
C SER A 55 -28.74 2.55 -8.40
N LEU A 56 -28.86 2.80 -9.70
CA LEU A 56 -27.73 3.21 -10.54
C LEU A 56 -28.20 4.12 -11.70
N ASP A 57 -28.35 5.40 -11.39
CA ASP A 57 -28.71 6.43 -12.37
C ASP A 57 -27.49 7.10 -13.00
N LYS A 58 -27.72 8.08 -13.90
CA LYS A 58 -26.62 8.80 -14.58
C LYS A 58 -25.74 9.61 -13.62
N ARG A 59 -26.30 10.13 -12.54
CA ARG A 59 -25.62 11.05 -11.62
C ARG A 59 -25.66 10.59 -10.16
N LYS A 60 -26.41 9.55 -9.85
CA LYS A 60 -26.60 9.06 -8.49
C LYS A 60 -26.67 7.55 -8.50
N GLY A 61 -26.18 6.94 -7.45
CA GLY A 61 -26.30 5.52 -7.19
C GLY A 61 -26.31 5.27 -5.69
N ALA A 62 -26.99 4.22 -5.30
CA ALA A 62 -27.04 3.75 -3.93
C ALA A 62 -26.61 2.28 -3.87
N LEU A 63 -25.75 1.98 -2.90
CA LEU A 63 -25.22 0.65 -2.66
C LEU A 63 -25.70 0.21 -1.28
N LYS A 64 -26.41 -0.89 -1.22
CA LYS A 64 -26.93 -1.45 0.03
C LYS A 64 -25.95 -2.47 0.58
N VAL A 65 -25.40 -2.17 1.75
CA VAL A 65 -24.47 -3.01 2.47
C VAL A 65 -25.24 -4.20 3.08
N ALA A 66 -24.83 -5.43 2.79
CA ALA A 66 -25.54 -6.61 3.26
C ALA A 66 -24.92 -7.17 4.54
N ARG A 67 -23.77 -7.80 4.46
CA ARG A 67 -23.12 -8.46 5.60
C ARG A 67 -21.60 -8.32 5.54
N LEU A 68 -20.98 -8.38 6.71
CA LEU A 68 -19.53 -8.46 6.83
C LEU A 68 -19.04 -9.76 6.17
N ARG A 69 -18.06 -9.64 5.30
CA ARG A 69 -17.42 -10.73 4.60
C ARG A 69 -16.06 -11.06 5.22
N ARG A 70 -15.29 -10.03 5.53
CA ARG A 70 -13.96 -10.13 6.12
C ARG A 70 -13.74 -8.97 7.09
N ALA A 71 -13.32 -9.28 8.32
CA ALA A 71 -12.94 -8.27 9.29
C ALA A 71 -11.74 -7.45 8.78
N GLN A 72 -11.63 -6.20 9.24
CA GLN A 72 -10.47 -5.35 8.94
C GLN A 72 -9.20 -6.04 9.43
N ASP A 73 -8.20 -6.08 8.56
CA ASP A 73 -6.85 -6.52 8.85
C ASP A 73 -5.90 -5.32 8.98
N SER A 74 -4.67 -5.59 9.34
CA SER A 74 -3.59 -4.62 9.39
C SER A 74 -2.43 -5.09 8.51
N VAL A 75 -1.65 -4.14 8.04
CA VAL A 75 -0.38 -4.39 7.33
C VAL A 75 0.79 -3.95 8.21
N PRO A 76 2.02 -4.44 7.96
CA PRO A 76 3.20 -3.93 8.63
C PRO A 76 3.30 -2.40 8.51
N ASP A 77 3.73 -1.72 9.59
CA ASP A 77 3.95 -0.26 9.53
C ASP A 77 5.23 0.04 8.74
N LEU A 78 5.10 -0.02 7.42
CA LEU A 78 6.16 0.17 6.45
C LEU A 78 5.89 1.40 5.58
N VAL A 79 6.75 2.40 5.66
CA VAL A 79 6.72 3.61 4.83
C VAL A 79 7.69 3.48 3.66
N LEU A 80 7.24 3.73 2.44
CA LEU A 80 8.12 3.90 1.30
C LEU A 80 8.47 5.38 1.13
N CYS A 81 9.70 5.75 1.52
CA CYS A 81 10.31 7.03 1.20
C CYS A 81 10.97 6.95 -0.17
N PHE A 82 10.63 7.83 -1.08
CA PHE A 82 11.19 7.81 -2.43
C PHE A 82 11.36 9.22 -2.99
N ALA A 83 12.41 9.40 -3.77
CA ALA A 83 12.52 10.62 -4.56
C ALA A 83 11.52 10.56 -5.73
N PRO A 84 10.75 11.63 -6.00
CA PRO A 84 9.82 11.67 -7.10
C PRO A 84 10.44 11.27 -8.45
N LEU A 85 9.85 10.28 -9.10
CA LEU A 85 10.25 9.75 -10.40
C LEU A 85 9.45 10.41 -11.54
N LYS A 86 9.78 10.10 -12.79
CA LYS A 86 8.95 10.45 -13.94
C LYS A 86 7.58 9.79 -13.86
N LYS A 87 6.57 10.41 -14.51
CA LYS A 87 5.15 10.06 -14.38
C LYS A 87 4.86 8.55 -14.44
N ASP A 88 5.32 7.88 -15.48
CA ASP A 88 4.96 6.47 -15.68
C ASP A 88 5.64 5.55 -14.65
N ALA A 89 6.87 5.88 -14.25
CA ALA A 89 7.60 5.14 -13.24
C ALA A 89 7.00 5.31 -11.84
N ILE A 90 6.50 6.51 -11.50
CA ILE A 90 5.87 6.74 -10.19
C ILE A 90 4.49 6.08 -10.10
N ASP A 91 3.70 6.08 -11.18
CA ASP A 91 2.42 5.41 -11.23
C ASP A 91 2.60 3.90 -11.01
N PHE A 92 3.54 3.29 -11.73
CA PHE A 92 3.91 1.89 -11.56
C PHE A 92 4.43 1.58 -10.16
N LEU A 93 5.30 2.45 -9.60
CA LEU A 93 5.82 2.28 -8.25
C LEU A 93 4.69 2.27 -7.21
N VAL A 94 3.77 3.23 -7.27
CA VAL A 94 2.66 3.32 -6.31
C VAL A 94 1.73 2.12 -6.42
N GLU A 95 1.39 1.70 -7.63
CA GLU A 95 0.60 0.50 -7.88
C GLU A 95 1.27 -0.73 -7.22
N LYS A 96 2.51 -1.06 -7.61
CA LYS A 96 3.20 -2.27 -7.16
C LYS A 96 3.61 -2.24 -5.69
N ALA A 97 3.97 -1.07 -5.15
CA ALA A 97 4.25 -0.94 -3.72
C ALA A 97 2.98 -1.08 -2.86
N THR A 98 1.81 -0.66 -3.39
CA THR A 98 0.53 -0.94 -2.75
C THR A 98 0.27 -2.45 -2.70
N GLU A 99 0.46 -3.17 -3.80
CA GLU A 99 0.35 -4.63 -3.88
C GLU A 99 1.29 -5.33 -2.88
N LEU A 100 2.50 -4.77 -2.68
CA LEU A 100 3.51 -5.27 -1.76
C LEU A 100 3.32 -4.81 -0.30
N GLY A 101 2.16 -4.26 0.07
CA GLY A 101 1.81 -4.05 1.47
C GLY A 101 2.37 -2.78 2.13
N VAL A 102 2.80 -1.76 1.38
CA VAL A 102 3.23 -0.47 1.94
C VAL A 102 2.09 0.22 2.68
N ALA A 103 2.33 0.71 3.90
CA ALA A 103 1.34 1.44 4.70
C ALA A 103 1.25 2.93 4.33
N ALA A 104 2.34 3.53 3.89
CA ALA A 104 2.37 4.93 3.48
C ALA A 104 3.46 5.22 2.45
N PHE A 105 3.21 6.23 1.63
CA PHE A 105 4.14 6.82 0.67
C PHE A 105 4.60 8.18 1.17
N GLN A 106 5.93 8.38 1.30
CA GLN A 106 6.54 9.64 1.66
C GLN A 106 7.45 10.12 0.52
N PRO A 107 6.96 11.00 -0.36
CA PRO A 107 7.82 11.61 -1.37
C PRO A 107 8.84 12.55 -0.70
N VAL A 108 10.11 12.43 -1.11
CA VAL A 108 11.23 13.21 -0.55
C VAL A 108 11.99 13.91 -1.67
N MET A 109 12.02 15.23 -1.61
CA MET A 109 12.75 16.07 -2.57
C MET A 109 14.25 16.06 -2.22
N THR A 110 15.04 15.30 -2.98
CA THR A 110 16.49 15.22 -2.87
C THR A 110 17.16 16.17 -3.87
N ARG A 111 18.46 16.40 -3.73
CA ARG A 111 19.22 17.32 -4.61
C ARG A 111 19.20 16.94 -6.08
N ARG A 112 19.04 15.65 -6.39
CA ARG A 112 19.01 15.13 -7.78
C ARG A 112 17.62 14.70 -8.23
N THR A 113 16.58 15.10 -7.49
CA THR A 113 15.20 14.88 -7.92
C THR A 113 14.89 15.71 -9.14
N ALA A 114 14.52 15.08 -10.24
CA ALA A 114 14.18 15.74 -11.49
C ALA A 114 12.72 16.22 -11.54
N ALA A 115 11.80 15.55 -10.86
CA ALA A 115 10.38 15.87 -10.87
C ALA A 115 10.06 16.98 -9.87
N SER A 116 9.48 18.08 -10.36
CA SER A 116 9.17 19.27 -9.54
C SER A 116 7.76 19.26 -8.94
N ARG A 117 6.85 18.47 -9.46
CA ARG A 117 5.43 18.45 -9.03
C ARG A 117 4.83 17.06 -9.06
N LEU A 118 4.15 16.70 -7.97
CA LEU A 118 3.38 15.45 -7.85
C LEU A 118 1.89 15.74 -7.83
N ASN A 119 1.13 14.93 -8.52
CA ASN A 119 -0.33 14.90 -8.39
C ASN A 119 -0.70 13.83 -7.34
N LEU A 120 -0.89 14.25 -6.09
CA LEU A 120 -1.18 13.35 -4.96
C LEU A 120 -2.53 12.66 -5.10
N GLU A 121 -3.53 13.33 -5.66
CA GLU A 121 -4.86 12.76 -5.92
C GLU A 121 -4.76 11.58 -6.90
N ARG A 122 -3.95 11.72 -7.96
CA ARG A 122 -3.72 10.64 -8.90
C ARG A 122 -2.98 9.46 -8.24
N LEU A 123 -1.96 9.72 -7.43
CA LEU A 123 -1.23 8.66 -6.72
C LEU A 123 -2.17 7.93 -5.73
N ARG A 124 -3.04 8.67 -5.04
CA ARG A 124 -4.06 8.07 -4.18
C ARG A 124 -5.05 7.21 -4.98
N ALA A 125 -5.50 7.69 -6.13
CA ALA A 125 -6.38 6.92 -7.01
C ALA A 125 -5.72 5.62 -7.49
N ASN A 126 -4.44 5.66 -7.89
CA ASN A 126 -3.68 4.46 -8.27
C ASN A 126 -3.54 3.47 -7.10
N ALA A 127 -3.30 3.95 -5.88
CA ALA A 127 -3.24 3.11 -4.69
C ALA A 127 -4.59 2.45 -4.36
N ILE A 128 -5.69 3.17 -4.53
CA ILE A 128 -7.04 2.62 -4.36
C ILE A 128 -7.31 1.53 -5.40
N GLU A 129 -7.03 1.79 -6.67
CA GLU A 129 -7.23 0.82 -7.74
C GLU A 129 -6.38 -0.45 -7.51
N ALA A 130 -5.13 -0.31 -7.13
CA ALA A 130 -4.27 -1.44 -6.79
C ALA A 130 -4.83 -2.25 -5.61
N ALA A 131 -5.34 -1.59 -4.56
CA ALA A 131 -5.96 -2.26 -3.42
C ALA A 131 -7.27 -2.97 -3.81
N GLU A 132 -8.06 -2.40 -4.72
CA GLU A 132 -9.26 -3.04 -5.27
C GLU A 132 -8.92 -4.34 -6.01
N GLN A 133 -7.85 -4.35 -6.79
CA GLN A 133 -7.45 -5.50 -7.62
C GLN A 133 -6.78 -6.62 -6.81
N THR A 134 -6.07 -6.28 -5.74
CA THR A 134 -5.29 -7.25 -4.94
C THR A 134 -5.99 -7.70 -3.66
N GLU A 135 -7.26 -7.33 -3.48
CA GLU A 135 -8.07 -7.67 -2.32
C GLU A 135 -7.52 -7.16 -0.98
N ARG A 136 -6.64 -6.18 -1.04
CA ARG A 136 -6.11 -5.50 0.13
C ARG A 136 -7.19 -4.65 0.79
N LEU A 137 -7.33 -4.71 2.12
CA LEU A 137 -8.34 -3.92 2.86
C LEU A 137 -7.88 -2.51 3.20
N THR A 138 -6.58 -2.31 3.39
CA THR A 138 -6.01 -1.00 3.73
C THR A 138 -5.60 -0.22 2.48
N ILE A 139 -5.78 1.10 2.50
CA ILE A 139 -5.26 2.00 1.47
C ILE A 139 -4.02 2.71 2.01
N PRO A 140 -2.87 2.67 1.31
CA PRO A 140 -1.69 3.42 1.73
C PRO A 140 -1.95 4.92 1.82
N GLU A 141 -1.45 5.55 2.87
CA GLU A 141 -1.45 7.01 2.97
C GLU A 141 -0.50 7.61 1.93
N VAL A 142 -0.95 8.58 1.14
CA VAL A 142 -0.09 9.34 0.22
C VAL A 142 0.19 10.70 0.84
N ARG A 143 1.38 10.88 1.38
CA ARG A 143 1.79 12.08 2.10
C ARG A 143 2.25 13.20 1.17
N ALA A 144 2.17 14.44 1.65
CA ALA A 144 2.74 15.57 0.95
C ALA A 144 4.27 15.44 0.82
N PRO A 145 4.87 15.90 -0.30
CA PRO A 145 6.31 15.91 -0.47
C PRO A 145 7.00 16.75 0.60
N ILE A 146 8.11 16.26 1.13
CA ILE A 146 8.98 17.00 2.05
C ILE A 146 10.39 17.12 1.48
N SER A 147 11.16 18.08 1.95
CA SER A 147 12.58 18.18 1.60
C SER A 147 13.40 17.09 2.31
N PHE A 148 14.55 16.74 1.76
CA PHE A 148 15.51 15.85 2.41
C PHE A 148 15.90 16.37 3.81
N ASP A 149 16.15 17.67 3.95
CA ASP A 149 16.50 18.29 5.23
C ASP A 149 15.37 18.18 6.24
N THR A 150 14.12 18.39 5.82
CA THR A 150 12.93 18.19 6.66
C THR A 150 12.82 16.74 7.10
N LEU A 151 12.98 15.78 6.18
CA LEU A 151 12.94 14.35 6.53
C LEU A 151 13.94 14.05 7.65
N VAL A 152 15.20 14.42 7.49
CA VAL A 152 16.26 14.08 8.46
C VAL A 152 16.06 14.79 9.81
N SER A 153 15.56 16.03 9.81
CA SER A 153 15.39 16.81 11.04
C SER A 153 14.13 16.45 11.85
N SER A 154 13.09 15.95 11.18
CA SER A 154 11.80 15.59 11.82
C SER A 154 11.56 14.10 11.91
N TRP A 155 12.53 13.27 11.54
CA TRP A 155 12.37 11.82 11.55
C TRP A 155 12.26 11.27 12.96
N GLU A 156 11.30 10.39 13.16
CA GLU A 156 11.14 9.65 14.40
C GLU A 156 12.19 8.53 14.49
N PRO A 157 13.16 8.59 15.43
CA PRO A 157 14.24 7.60 15.51
C PRO A 157 13.78 6.16 15.77
N ALA A 158 12.56 5.97 16.28
CA ALA A 158 11.97 4.65 16.49
C ALA A 158 11.65 3.95 15.16
N ARG A 159 11.45 4.72 14.06
CA ARG A 159 11.22 4.17 12.72
C ARG A 159 12.55 3.94 12.01
N HIS A 160 12.93 2.69 11.85
CA HIS A 160 14.18 2.31 11.21
C HIS A 160 14.12 2.47 9.68
N ILE A 161 15.18 3.03 9.10
CA ILE A 161 15.28 3.24 7.65
C ILE A 161 16.21 2.20 7.02
N ILE A 162 15.70 1.45 6.07
CA ILE A 162 16.46 0.62 5.13
C ILE A 162 16.80 1.51 3.93
N LEU A 163 18.05 1.94 3.85
CA LEU A 163 18.51 2.85 2.80
C LEU A 163 19.04 2.05 1.60
N CYS A 164 18.35 2.12 0.47
CA CYS A 164 18.84 1.56 -0.79
C CYS A 164 20.01 2.39 -1.31
N ALA A 165 21.23 1.97 -0.98
CA ALA A 165 22.45 2.71 -1.30
C ALA A 165 23.09 2.16 -2.58
N GLU A 166 23.17 3.03 -3.60
CA GLU A 166 23.82 2.70 -4.88
C GLU A 166 25.35 2.76 -4.82
N ALA A 167 25.92 3.33 -3.75
CA ALA A 167 27.37 3.51 -3.59
C ALA A 167 27.80 3.41 -2.12
N GLY A 168 29.08 3.09 -1.91
CA GLY A 168 29.73 2.94 -0.61
C GLY A 168 29.41 1.65 0.12
N PRO A 169 29.90 1.48 1.36
CA PRO A 169 29.73 0.23 2.10
C PRO A 169 28.26 -0.03 2.44
N ALA A 170 27.80 -1.22 2.09
CA ALA A 170 26.45 -1.71 2.39
C ALA A 170 26.46 -3.24 2.44
N LEU A 171 25.71 -3.82 3.36
CA LEU A 171 25.48 -5.27 3.37
C LEU A 171 24.44 -5.65 2.30
N PRO A 172 24.48 -6.89 1.76
CA PRO A 172 23.35 -7.41 1.01
C PRO A 172 22.06 -7.26 1.82
N ILE A 173 20.98 -6.82 1.19
CA ILE A 173 19.73 -6.50 1.89
C ILE A 173 19.24 -7.67 2.76
N ALA A 174 19.31 -8.90 2.25
CA ALA A 174 18.84 -10.06 3.01
C ALA A 174 19.65 -10.30 4.29
N ASP A 175 20.95 -10.07 4.26
CA ASP A 175 21.83 -10.25 5.43
C ASP A 175 21.60 -9.12 6.42
N ALA A 176 21.48 -7.89 5.95
CA ALA A 176 21.16 -6.74 6.79
C ALA A 176 19.82 -6.91 7.54
N LEU A 177 18.76 -7.32 6.83
CA LEU A 177 17.45 -7.52 7.45
C LEU A 177 17.44 -8.68 8.44
N LYS A 178 18.13 -9.80 8.15
CA LYS A 178 18.30 -10.90 9.11
C LYS A 178 19.04 -10.46 10.36
N ALA A 179 20.08 -9.65 10.23
CA ALA A 179 20.81 -9.13 11.40
C ALA A 179 19.90 -8.32 12.31
N LEU A 180 18.97 -7.53 11.75
CA LEU A 180 18.01 -6.73 12.52
C LEU A 180 16.96 -7.59 13.25
N THR A 181 16.71 -8.84 12.85
CA THR A 181 15.80 -9.75 13.59
C THR A 181 16.39 -10.28 14.89
N PHE A 182 17.70 -10.24 15.04
CA PHE A 182 18.39 -10.72 16.24
C PHE A 182 18.63 -9.61 17.28
N ASP A 183 18.18 -8.39 17.02
CA ASP A 183 18.25 -7.30 17.99
C ASP A 183 17.35 -7.59 19.20
N VAL A 184 17.80 -7.17 20.39
CA VAL A 184 17.07 -7.37 21.67
C VAL A 184 15.71 -6.65 21.65
N SER A 185 15.60 -5.61 20.85
CA SER A 185 14.35 -4.84 20.63
C SER A 185 14.27 -4.45 19.16
N PRO A 186 13.82 -5.36 18.28
CA PRO A 186 13.71 -5.04 16.88
C PRO A 186 12.70 -3.89 16.67
N PRO A 187 12.96 -2.99 15.72
CA PRO A 187 12.02 -1.94 15.38
C PRO A 187 10.66 -2.53 14.96
N ASN A 188 9.57 -1.90 15.40
CA ASN A 188 8.21 -2.27 14.97
C ASN A 188 7.73 -1.40 13.80
N THR A 189 8.45 -0.32 13.48
CA THR A 189 8.11 0.65 12.45
C THR A 189 9.27 0.83 11.50
N TRP A 190 8.99 0.79 10.22
CA TRP A 190 10.00 0.69 9.17
C TRP A 190 9.82 1.72 8.08
N ALA A 191 10.90 2.07 7.43
CA ALA A 191 10.88 2.76 6.16
C ALA A 191 11.92 2.16 5.20
N ILE A 192 11.58 2.12 3.92
CA ILE A 192 12.53 1.89 2.84
C ILE A 192 12.75 3.23 2.16
N PHE A 193 14.00 3.65 1.96
CA PHE A 193 14.31 4.90 1.30
C PHE A 193 15.11 4.66 0.01
N CYS A 194 14.50 5.03 -1.11
CA CYS A 194 15.07 4.92 -2.45
C CYS A 194 15.33 6.31 -3.04
N GLY A 195 16.51 6.51 -3.59
CA GLY A 195 16.92 7.74 -4.26
C GLY A 195 16.28 7.94 -5.64
N PRO A 196 16.55 9.08 -6.30
CA PRO A 196 16.11 9.35 -7.66
C PRO A 196 16.94 8.53 -8.68
N GLU A 197 16.57 8.61 -9.97
CA GLU A 197 17.31 7.93 -11.06
C GLU A 197 18.79 8.34 -11.13
N GLY A 198 19.13 9.57 -10.71
CA GLY A 198 20.51 10.06 -10.63
C GLY A 198 21.25 9.69 -9.35
N GLY A 199 20.64 8.87 -8.49
CA GLY A 199 21.14 8.50 -7.16
C GLY A 199 21.11 9.66 -6.15
N PHE A 200 21.45 9.38 -4.91
CA PHE A 200 21.60 10.42 -3.89
C PHE A 200 22.85 11.30 -4.17
N HIS A 201 22.83 12.54 -3.72
CA HIS A 201 24.05 13.33 -3.64
C HIS A 201 24.95 12.77 -2.53
N VAL A 202 26.30 12.85 -2.70
CA VAL A 202 27.25 12.30 -1.74
C VAL A 202 26.99 12.81 -0.33
N SER A 203 26.75 14.12 -0.17
CA SER A 203 26.45 14.71 1.14
C SER A 203 25.14 14.22 1.77
N GLU A 204 24.16 13.79 0.98
CA GLU A 204 22.93 13.20 1.48
C GLU A 204 23.18 11.77 1.99
N LEU A 205 23.92 10.97 1.22
CA LEU A 205 24.32 9.62 1.65
C LEU A 205 25.18 9.66 2.92
N ASP A 206 26.17 10.54 2.98
CA ASP A 206 27.04 10.67 4.15
C ASP A 206 26.22 11.03 5.39
N ARG A 207 25.29 11.98 5.26
CA ARG A 207 24.40 12.38 6.34
C ARG A 207 23.48 11.23 6.80
N LEU A 208 22.87 10.51 5.87
CA LEU A 208 22.03 9.36 6.22
C LEU A 208 22.82 8.26 6.95
N ARG A 209 24.03 8.00 6.52
CA ARG A 209 24.90 6.97 7.14
C ARG A 209 25.34 7.28 8.56
N THR A 210 25.31 8.55 8.97
CA THR A 210 25.63 8.94 10.35
C THR A 210 24.47 8.71 11.34
N LEU A 211 23.27 8.41 10.82
CA LEU A 211 22.08 8.25 11.66
C LEU A 211 21.98 6.81 12.17
N PRO A 212 21.84 6.60 13.49
CA PRO A 212 21.89 5.26 14.10
C PRO A 212 20.69 4.38 13.72
N PHE A 213 19.61 4.96 13.22
CA PHE A 213 18.41 4.29 12.77
C PHE A 213 18.39 4.06 11.26
N VAL A 214 19.53 4.17 10.58
CA VAL A 214 19.66 3.95 9.14
C VAL A 214 20.59 2.78 8.86
N THR A 215 20.10 1.80 8.13
CA THR A 215 20.90 0.67 7.63
C THR A 215 21.04 0.76 6.11
N PRO A 216 22.24 1.10 5.58
CA PRO A 216 22.49 1.04 4.15
C PRO A 216 22.50 -0.41 3.66
N VAL A 217 21.80 -0.67 2.54
CA VAL A 217 21.72 -2.00 1.94
C VAL A 217 22.07 -1.99 0.45
N GLY A 218 22.71 -3.06 -0.01
CA GLY A 218 22.96 -3.32 -1.42
C GLY A 218 21.92 -4.26 -2.00
N LEU A 219 21.50 -4.00 -3.24
CA LEU A 219 20.47 -4.76 -3.95
C LEU A 219 21.05 -5.68 -5.04
N GLY A 220 22.29 -6.09 -4.89
CA GLY A 220 22.99 -6.97 -5.83
C GLY A 220 23.92 -6.23 -6.78
N PRO A 221 24.53 -6.96 -7.75
CA PRO A 221 25.65 -6.43 -8.55
C PRO A 221 25.23 -5.57 -9.75
N ARG A 222 23.95 -5.37 -9.99
CA ARG A 222 23.43 -4.57 -11.10
C ARG A 222 22.94 -3.21 -10.61
N ILE A 223 23.10 -2.19 -11.46
CA ILE A 223 22.48 -0.89 -11.21
C ILE A 223 20.99 -1.03 -11.56
N LEU A 224 20.14 -0.97 -10.56
CA LEU A 224 18.69 -1.02 -10.73
C LEU A 224 18.12 0.38 -10.99
N ARG A 225 17.03 0.47 -11.76
CA ARG A 225 16.24 1.69 -11.79
C ARG A 225 15.58 1.93 -10.43
N ALA A 226 15.25 3.17 -10.13
CA ALA A 226 14.72 3.55 -8.81
C ALA A 226 13.43 2.81 -8.42
N ASP A 227 12.50 2.62 -9.37
CA ASP A 227 11.30 1.80 -9.20
C ASP A 227 11.63 0.33 -8.91
N THR A 228 12.54 -0.26 -9.71
CA THR A 228 12.99 -1.64 -9.51
C THR A 228 13.71 -1.82 -8.18
N ALA A 229 14.54 -0.84 -7.77
CA ALA A 229 15.22 -0.86 -6.47
C ALA A 229 14.23 -0.86 -5.31
N ALA A 230 13.23 0.01 -5.36
CA ALA A 230 12.19 0.08 -4.34
C ALA A 230 11.39 -1.22 -4.24
N LEU A 231 10.94 -1.78 -5.37
CA LEU A 231 10.17 -3.03 -5.38
C LEU A 231 11.00 -4.24 -4.94
N THR A 232 12.29 -4.28 -5.30
CA THR A 232 13.20 -5.31 -4.82
C THR A 232 13.36 -5.24 -3.30
N ALA A 233 13.59 -4.05 -2.75
CA ALA A 233 13.74 -3.85 -1.32
C ALA A 233 12.45 -4.20 -0.56
N LEU A 234 11.29 -3.78 -1.07
CA LEU A 234 9.98 -4.13 -0.52
C LEU A 234 9.75 -5.64 -0.49
N SER A 235 10.02 -6.34 -1.60
CA SER A 235 9.82 -7.78 -1.70
C SER A 235 10.69 -8.55 -0.71
N VAL A 236 11.97 -8.16 -0.56
CA VAL A 236 12.88 -8.81 0.40
C VAL A 236 12.47 -8.48 1.84
N PHE A 237 12.04 -7.23 2.11
CA PHE A 237 11.52 -6.84 3.41
C PHE A 237 10.30 -7.67 3.80
N GLN A 238 9.32 -7.80 2.93
CA GLN A 238 8.10 -8.58 3.19
C GLN A 238 8.42 -10.06 3.45
N ALA A 239 9.40 -10.62 2.77
CA ALA A 239 9.81 -12.01 2.96
C ALA A 239 10.53 -12.28 4.30
N ILE A 240 11.19 -11.27 4.91
CA ILE A 240 12.05 -11.46 6.10
C ILE A 240 11.42 -10.84 7.36
N LEU A 241 10.91 -9.62 7.27
CA LEU A 241 10.41 -8.81 8.40
C LEU A 241 8.91 -8.48 8.30
N GLY A 242 8.32 -8.66 7.12
CA GLY A 242 6.94 -8.31 6.85
C GLY A 242 5.98 -9.50 6.94
N ASP A 243 4.91 -9.42 6.17
CA ASP A 243 3.80 -10.37 6.14
C ASP A 243 3.90 -11.41 5.01
N GLY A 244 4.99 -11.45 4.26
CA GLY A 244 5.20 -12.36 3.12
C GLY A 244 5.18 -13.86 3.45
N THR A 245 5.19 -14.22 4.74
CA THR A 245 4.98 -15.61 5.20
C THR A 245 3.50 -15.97 5.37
N LEU A 246 2.62 -14.99 5.40
CA LEU A 246 1.18 -15.19 5.48
C LEU A 246 0.65 -15.61 4.10
N ARG A 247 -0.47 -16.32 4.11
CA ARG A 247 -1.17 -16.65 2.87
C ARG A 247 -2.34 -15.69 2.66
N PRO A 248 -2.73 -15.42 1.41
CA PRO A 248 -3.97 -14.73 1.13
C PRO A 248 -5.12 -15.39 1.91
N PRO A 249 -6.11 -14.64 2.37
CA PRO A 249 -7.31 -15.22 2.97
C PRO A 249 -7.88 -16.26 2.01
N HIS A 250 -8.27 -17.42 2.55
CA HIS A 250 -8.73 -18.58 1.78
C HIS A 250 -9.72 -18.18 0.68
N PRO A 251 -9.83 -18.99 -0.40
CA PRO A 251 -10.69 -18.67 -1.53
C PRO A 251 -12.05 -18.28 -0.99
N MET A 252 -12.41 -17.03 -1.24
CA MET A 252 -13.57 -16.40 -0.67
C MET A 252 -14.78 -17.23 -1.03
N MET A 253 -15.58 -17.62 -0.03
CA MET A 253 -16.85 -18.28 -0.28
C MET A 253 -17.61 -17.55 -1.38
N PRO A 254 -18.20 -18.23 -2.35
CA PRO A 254 -19.01 -17.58 -3.36
C PRO A 254 -19.99 -16.62 -2.71
N ILE A 255 -20.13 -15.41 -3.23
CA ILE A 255 -21.13 -14.46 -2.73
C ILE A 255 -22.49 -15.13 -2.82
N GLY A 256 -23.21 -15.17 -1.69
CA GLY A 256 -24.48 -15.90 -1.57
C GLY A 256 -24.37 -17.32 -1.03
N ALA A 257 -23.20 -17.88 -0.79
CA ALA A 257 -23.08 -19.13 -0.06
C ALA A 257 -23.57 -18.93 1.38
N ARG A 258 -24.56 -19.71 1.80
CA ARG A 258 -24.99 -19.73 3.21
C ARG A 258 -23.85 -20.27 4.05
N ILE A 259 -23.49 -19.56 5.11
CA ILE A 259 -22.68 -20.15 6.19
C ILE A 259 -23.57 -21.22 6.79
N ASP A 260 -23.23 -22.48 6.56
CA ASP A 260 -23.82 -23.59 7.26
C ASP A 260 -23.32 -23.48 8.71
N THR A 261 -24.08 -22.76 9.53
CA THR A 261 -23.90 -22.78 10.98
C THR A 261 -24.43 -24.13 11.41
N GLY A 262 -23.57 -25.15 11.37
CA GLY A 262 -23.82 -26.46 11.93
C GLY A 262 -24.25 -26.32 13.39
N ALA A 263 -25.53 -26.09 13.62
CA ALA A 263 -26.18 -26.39 14.87
C ALA A 263 -26.32 -27.90 14.88
N GLU A 264 -25.30 -28.59 15.36
CA GLU A 264 -25.45 -29.95 15.82
C GLU A 264 -26.39 -29.90 17.01
N GLY A 265 -27.68 -30.23 16.72
CA GLY A 265 -28.64 -30.58 17.70
C GLY A 265 -28.19 -31.89 18.31
N GLY A 266 -27.81 -31.83 19.58
CA GLY A 266 -27.67 -33.02 20.40
C GLY A 266 -29.05 -33.60 20.71
N GLU A 267 -29.23 -34.86 20.47
CA GLU A 267 -30.05 -35.76 21.26
C GLU A 267 -29.14 -36.70 22.08
#